data_e9e40a01e20e86b13e58142fe704bdec
#
_entry.id   e9e40a01e20e86b13e58142fe704bdec
#
_cell.length_a   1.000
_cell.length_b   1.000
_cell.length_c   1.000
_cell.angle_alpha   90.00
_cell.angle_beta   90.00
_cell.angle_gamma   90.00
#
_symmetry.space_group_name_H-M   'P 1'
#
loop_
_entity.id
_entity.type
_entity.pdbx_description
1 polymer ?
#
loop_
_entity_poly.entity_id
_entity_poly.type
_entity_poly.pdbx_seq_one_letter_code
_entity_poly.pdbx_strand_id
1 'polypeptide(L)'
;MTPVKRITLALTGASGAAYGVRLLERLLAVDYRVYLLLSDAARVVIATELGETWPTDADACARWLEQRFAAAEGTIELSSRLDWFSPVASGSAAPKQMVIAPCSMGTVSAIAHGASDNLIERAADVVLKERGQLILMPRETPYSTIHLENMLKLSQLGAVVMPASPGFYHQPRQIADLVDFMVSRVLDHLGVRSSLMRRWGDEATGDEATGDKATEV
;
A
#
# COMPACT_ATOMS: atom_id res chain seq x y z
N MET A 1 -8.50 -24.97 -8.91
CA MET A 1 -7.75 -24.18 -7.91
C MET A 1 -7.93 -22.70 -8.25
N THR A 2 -8.41 -21.90 -7.32
CA THR A 2 -8.49 -20.44 -7.51
C THR A 2 -7.06 -19.91 -7.71
N PRO A 3 -6.79 -19.06 -8.71
CA PRO A 3 -5.45 -18.54 -8.91
C PRO A 3 -5.03 -17.70 -7.68
N VAL A 4 -3.80 -17.92 -7.22
CA VAL A 4 -3.22 -17.17 -6.10
C VAL A 4 -3.17 -15.68 -6.45
N LYS A 5 -3.81 -14.85 -5.67
CA LYS A 5 -3.74 -13.39 -5.82
C LYS A 5 -2.32 -12.92 -5.54
N ARG A 6 -1.73 -12.13 -6.44
CA ARG A 6 -0.35 -11.64 -6.30
C ARG A 6 -0.31 -10.13 -6.45
N ILE A 7 0.52 -9.48 -5.65
CA ILE A 7 0.71 -8.03 -5.69
C ILE A 7 2.17 -7.67 -5.38
N THR A 8 2.65 -6.59 -5.95
CA THR A 8 3.89 -5.95 -5.54
C THR A 8 3.58 -4.82 -4.57
N LEU A 9 4.16 -4.84 -3.38
CA LEU A 9 4.08 -3.76 -2.40
C LEU A 9 5.47 -3.19 -2.17
N ALA A 10 5.64 -1.89 -2.37
CA ALA A 10 6.90 -1.21 -2.11
C ALA A 10 6.72 -0.16 -1.01
N LEU A 11 7.72 -0.04 -0.12
CA LEU A 11 7.82 1.04 0.85
C LEU A 11 9.07 1.86 0.53
N THR A 12 8.93 3.17 0.52
CA THR A 12 10.04 4.09 0.24
C THR A 12 10.26 5.09 1.37
N GLY A 13 11.23 5.99 1.22
CA GLY A 13 11.71 6.86 2.29
C GLY A 13 10.82 8.07 2.63
N ALA A 14 9.52 8.02 2.37
CA ALA A 14 8.60 9.03 2.85
C ALA A 14 8.07 8.66 4.25
N SER A 15 7.75 9.64 5.08
CA SER A 15 7.06 9.43 6.36
C SER A 15 5.67 8.78 6.12
N GLY A 16 5.25 7.93 7.02
CA GLY A 16 4.00 7.18 6.92
C GLY A 16 4.24 5.67 6.72
N ALA A 17 5.31 5.11 7.29
CA ALA A 17 5.57 3.66 7.26
C ALA A 17 4.35 2.85 7.72
N ALA A 18 3.56 3.39 8.66
CA ALA A 18 2.34 2.76 9.15
C ALA A 18 1.34 2.41 8.04
N TYR A 19 1.23 3.21 6.97
CA TYR A 19 0.33 2.90 5.85
C TYR A 19 0.75 1.63 5.12
N GLY A 20 2.05 1.50 4.80
CA GLY A 20 2.58 0.34 4.09
C GLY A 20 2.52 -0.93 4.93
N VAL A 21 2.86 -0.83 6.21
CA VAL A 21 2.84 -1.97 7.15
C VAL A 21 1.41 -2.46 7.39
N ARG A 22 0.46 -1.53 7.58
CA ARG A 22 -0.95 -1.88 7.74
C ARG A 22 -1.55 -2.47 6.46
N LEU A 23 -1.17 -1.94 5.28
CA LEU A 23 -1.59 -2.51 4.01
C LEU A 23 -1.05 -3.94 3.82
N LEU A 24 0.22 -4.18 4.15
CA LEU A 24 0.81 -5.52 4.12
C LEU A 24 0.00 -6.49 4.98
N GLU A 25 -0.26 -6.15 6.25
CA GLU A 25 -1.09 -6.95 7.16
C GLU A 25 -2.45 -7.29 6.55
N ARG A 26 -3.13 -6.30 5.94
CA ARG A 26 -4.46 -6.52 5.35
C ARG A 26 -4.44 -7.37 4.10
N LEU A 27 -3.41 -7.24 3.26
CA LEU A 27 -3.23 -8.07 2.07
C LEU A 27 -2.98 -9.54 2.44
N LEU A 28 -2.15 -9.79 3.44
CA LEU A 28 -1.89 -11.14 3.96
C LEU A 28 -3.15 -11.78 4.54
N ALA A 29 -3.96 -11.01 5.29
CA ALA A 29 -5.22 -11.48 5.87
C ALA A 29 -6.28 -11.90 4.83
N VAL A 30 -6.10 -11.57 3.56
CA VAL A 30 -7.00 -11.96 2.44
C VAL A 30 -6.27 -12.81 1.38
N ASP A 31 -5.25 -13.53 1.82
CA ASP A 31 -4.50 -14.54 1.07
C ASP A 31 -3.78 -14.01 -0.19
N TYR A 32 -3.29 -12.76 -0.15
CA TYR A 32 -2.37 -12.31 -1.19
C TYR A 32 -0.96 -12.86 -0.95
N ARG A 33 -0.30 -13.29 -2.03
CA ARG A 33 1.16 -13.40 -2.07
C ARG A 33 1.74 -12.04 -2.40
N VAL A 34 2.58 -11.52 -1.52
CA VAL A 34 3.13 -10.16 -1.59
C VAL A 34 4.61 -10.20 -1.96
N TYR A 35 4.95 -9.61 -3.10
CA TYR A 35 6.33 -9.26 -3.45
C TYR A 35 6.67 -7.93 -2.78
N LEU A 36 7.42 -8.01 -1.68
CA LEU A 36 7.73 -6.85 -0.85
C LEU A 36 9.08 -6.25 -1.28
N LEU A 37 9.07 -4.95 -1.57
CA LEU A 37 10.24 -4.18 -1.95
C LEU A 37 10.47 -3.05 -0.94
N LEU A 38 11.69 -2.92 -0.43
CA LEU A 38 12.04 -1.88 0.53
C LEU A 38 13.21 -1.06 0.01
N SER A 39 13.08 0.26 0.03
CA SER A 39 14.25 1.12 -0.13
C SER A 39 15.05 1.18 1.17
N ASP A 40 16.35 1.53 1.08
CA ASP A 40 17.18 1.72 2.28
C ASP A 40 16.59 2.79 3.20
N ALA A 41 16.08 3.88 2.62
CA ALA A 41 15.40 4.94 3.37
C ALA A 41 14.10 4.47 4.04
N ALA A 42 13.36 3.51 3.46
CA ALA A 42 12.18 2.95 4.09
C ALA A 42 12.51 2.23 5.41
N ARG A 43 13.64 1.51 5.46
CA ARG A 43 14.09 0.85 6.69
C ARG A 43 14.39 1.85 7.81
N VAL A 44 14.97 3.01 7.46
CA VAL A 44 15.21 4.10 8.40
C VAL A 44 13.89 4.67 8.92
N VAL A 45 12.92 4.90 8.02
CA VAL A 45 11.60 5.43 8.40
C VAL A 45 10.84 4.45 9.28
N ILE A 46 10.84 3.16 8.95
CA ILE A 46 10.23 2.09 9.77
C ILE A 46 10.84 2.10 11.18
N ALA A 47 12.16 2.12 11.29
CA ALA A 47 12.83 2.13 12.58
C ALA A 47 12.49 3.38 13.40
N THR A 48 12.42 4.55 12.75
CA THR A 48 12.16 5.83 13.42
C THR A 48 10.70 6.00 13.84
N GLU A 49 9.76 5.65 12.97
CA GLU A 49 8.33 5.89 13.20
C GLU A 49 7.64 4.77 14.00
N LEU A 50 8.05 3.52 13.78
CA LEU A 50 7.42 2.37 14.39
C LEU A 50 8.24 1.76 15.53
N GLY A 51 9.49 2.21 15.73
CA GLY A 51 10.40 1.64 16.72
C GLY A 51 10.83 0.20 16.40
N GLU A 52 10.76 -0.20 15.14
CA GLU A 52 11.01 -1.57 14.70
C GLU A 52 12.26 -1.66 13.84
N THR A 53 13.15 -2.60 14.16
CA THR A 53 14.29 -2.93 13.31
C THR A 53 14.03 -4.25 12.60
N TRP A 54 13.71 -4.18 11.31
CA TRP A 54 13.46 -5.37 10.51
C TRP A 54 14.78 -6.05 10.11
N PRO A 55 14.84 -7.40 10.07
CA PRO A 55 16.03 -8.11 9.62
C PRO A 55 16.53 -7.61 8.25
N THR A 56 17.85 -7.56 8.09
CA THR A 56 18.46 -7.10 6.83
C THR A 56 18.50 -8.19 5.76
N ASP A 57 18.65 -9.45 6.18
CA ASP A 57 18.52 -10.60 5.29
C ASP A 57 17.08 -10.74 4.78
N ALA A 58 16.93 -10.95 3.49
CA ALA A 58 15.61 -10.94 2.83
C ALA A 58 14.73 -12.08 3.33
N ASP A 59 15.26 -13.30 3.39
CA ASP A 59 14.49 -14.47 3.82
C ASP A 59 14.15 -14.41 5.31
N ALA A 60 15.09 -13.95 6.13
CA ALA A 60 14.85 -13.76 7.57
C ALA A 60 13.78 -12.68 7.81
N CYS A 61 13.80 -11.60 7.02
CA CYS A 61 12.80 -10.54 7.11
C CYS A 61 11.42 -11.03 6.68
N ALA A 62 11.33 -11.77 5.59
CA ALA A 62 10.07 -12.35 5.12
C ALA A 62 9.45 -13.26 6.18
N ARG A 63 10.23 -14.22 6.72
CA ARG A 63 9.77 -15.12 7.80
C ARG A 63 9.37 -14.37 9.07
N TRP A 64 10.12 -13.32 9.44
CA TRP A 64 9.79 -12.51 10.61
C TRP A 64 8.45 -11.77 10.43
N LEU A 65 8.20 -11.22 9.24
CA LEU A 65 6.93 -10.55 8.91
C LEU A 65 5.76 -11.54 8.86
N GLU A 66 5.96 -12.72 8.27
CA GLU A 66 4.95 -13.78 8.22
C GLU A 66 4.54 -14.22 9.64
N GLN A 67 5.51 -14.43 10.53
CA GLN A 67 5.24 -14.74 11.93
C GLN A 67 4.51 -13.60 12.65
N ARG A 68 4.96 -12.34 12.44
CA ARG A 68 4.33 -11.16 13.03
C ARG A 68 2.86 -11.02 12.66
N PHE A 69 2.51 -11.30 11.41
CA PHE A 69 1.14 -11.16 10.89
C PHE A 69 0.36 -12.47 10.87
N ALA A 70 0.88 -13.53 11.49
CA ALA A 70 0.28 -14.87 11.48
C ALA A 70 -0.10 -15.35 10.07
N ALA A 71 0.73 -14.98 9.08
CA ALA A 71 0.55 -15.38 7.68
C ALA A 71 1.22 -16.73 7.40
N ALA A 72 0.77 -17.42 6.37
CA ALA A 72 1.37 -18.69 5.97
C ALA A 72 2.80 -18.49 5.43
N GLU A 73 3.66 -19.46 5.62
CA GLU A 73 5.03 -19.45 5.09
C GLU A 73 5.02 -19.33 3.56
N GLY A 74 5.90 -18.48 3.01
CA GLY A 74 6.03 -18.24 1.58
C GLY A 74 4.98 -17.29 0.99
N THR A 75 4.19 -16.60 1.83
CA THR A 75 3.27 -15.56 1.36
C THR A 75 3.96 -14.23 1.12
N ILE A 76 5.13 -14.00 1.72
CA ILE A 76 5.96 -12.83 1.48
C ILE A 76 7.23 -13.24 0.74
N GLU A 77 7.49 -12.62 -0.39
CA GLU A 77 8.76 -12.70 -1.10
C GLU A 77 9.42 -11.33 -1.07
N LEU A 78 10.50 -11.19 -0.31
CA LEU A 78 11.24 -9.95 -0.21
C LEU A 78 12.48 -10.03 -1.08
N SER A 79 12.56 -9.15 -2.09
CA SER A 79 13.71 -9.07 -3.00
C SER A 79 14.65 -7.95 -2.60
N SER A 80 15.94 -8.16 -2.85
CA SER A 80 16.92 -7.09 -2.69
C SER A 80 16.70 -5.97 -3.72
N ARG A 81 17.25 -4.80 -3.43
CA ARG A 81 17.09 -3.60 -4.29
C ARG A 81 17.56 -3.81 -5.73
N LEU A 82 18.55 -4.67 -5.97
CA LEU A 82 19.18 -4.93 -7.27
C LEU A 82 18.98 -6.36 -7.75
N ASP A 83 17.95 -7.04 -7.25
CA ASP A 83 17.60 -8.38 -7.70
C ASP A 83 16.84 -8.34 -9.03
N TRP A 84 17.57 -8.24 -10.12
CA TRP A 84 17.03 -8.22 -11.48
C TRP A 84 16.43 -9.55 -11.94
N PHE A 85 16.64 -10.65 -11.19
CA PHE A 85 16.03 -11.95 -11.45
C PHE A 85 14.69 -12.14 -10.72
N SER A 86 14.30 -11.22 -9.85
CA SER A 86 12.99 -11.24 -9.21
C SER A 86 11.87 -11.22 -10.25
N PRO A 87 10.79 -11.97 -10.03
CA PRO A 87 9.62 -11.98 -10.91
C PRO A 87 9.07 -10.60 -11.24
N VAL A 88 9.15 -9.63 -10.32
CA VAL A 88 8.64 -8.27 -10.51
C VAL A 88 9.40 -7.45 -11.56
N ALA A 89 10.63 -7.88 -11.92
CA ALA A 89 11.43 -7.22 -12.93
C ALA A 89 11.01 -7.55 -14.38
N SER A 90 10.14 -8.55 -14.59
CA SER A 90 9.76 -9.06 -15.93
C SER A 90 8.26 -8.98 -16.17
N GLY A 91 7.85 -8.43 -17.32
CA GLY A 91 6.43 -8.32 -17.69
C GLY A 91 5.68 -9.64 -17.80
N SER A 92 6.37 -10.75 -18.08
CA SER A 92 5.75 -12.08 -18.19
C SER A 92 5.46 -12.73 -16.82
N ALA A 93 6.13 -12.29 -15.76
CA ALA A 93 6.06 -12.89 -14.43
C ALA A 93 5.50 -11.96 -13.35
N ALA A 94 5.62 -10.65 -13.53
CA ALA A 94 5.23 -9.65 -12.53
C ALA A 94 3.73 -9.71 -12.20
N PRO A 95 3.35 -9.43 -10.95
CA PRO A 95 1.97 -9.11 -10.61
C PRO A 95 1.49 -7.90 -11.43
N LYS A 96 0.21 -7.93 -11.82
CA LYS A 96 -0.39 -6.80 -12.54
C LYS A 96 -0.78 -5.61 -11.63
N GLN A 97 -0.71 -5.81 -10.34
CA GLN A 97 -1.02 -4.79 -9.33
C GLN A 97 0.23 -4.46 -8.53
N MET A 98 0.50 -3.16 -8.37
CA MET A 98 1.58 -2.65 -7.54
C MET A 98 1.10 -1.44 -6.74
N VAL A 99 1.48 -1.42 -5.47
CA VAL A 99 1.28 -0.27 -4.58
C VAL A 99 2.62 0.19 -4.05
N ILE A 100 2.86 1.49 -4.03
CA ILE A 100 4.00 2.11 -3.35
C ILE A 100 3.45 2.99 -2.23
N ALA A 101 3.56 2.51 -0.98
CA ALA A 101 3.01 3.17 0.19
C ALA A 101 3.93 3.01 1.43
N PRO A 102 4.46 4.12 1.96
CA PRO A 102 4.45 5.46 1.40
C PRO A 102 5.37 5.59 0.17
N CYS A 103 5.07 6.58 -0.70
CA CYS A 103 5.87 6.87 -1.87
C CYS A 103 6.59 8.21 -1.72
N SER A 104 7.93 8.21 -1.76
CA SER A 104 8.72 9.44 -1.73
C SER A 104 8.63 10.18 -3.06
N MET A 105 8.77 11.52 -3.04
CA MET A 105 8.74 12.31 -4.27
C MET A 105 9.93 12.01 -5.18
N GLY A 106 11.06 11.54 -4.63
CA GLY A 106 12.16 11.02 -5.43
C GLY A 106 11.75 9.78 -6.24
N THR A 107 11.02 8.85 -5.64
CA THR A 107 10.47 7.68 -6.34
C THR A 107 9.42 8.07 -7.36
N VAL A 108 8.51 9.01 -7.04
CA VAL A 108 7.55 9.58 -8.00
C VAL A 108 8.27 10.17 -9.21
N SER A 109 9.32 10.96 -8.97
CA SER A 109 10.12 11.58 -10.03
C SER A 109 10.80 10.54 -10.91
N ALA A 110 11.47 9.55 -10.31
CA ALA A 110 12.17 8.49 -11.03
C ALA A 110 11.22 7.73 -11.98
N ILE A 111 10.06 7.28 -11.46
CA ILE A 111 9.06 6.56 -12.24
C ILE A 111 8.49 7.46 -13.37
N ALA A 112 8.20 8.74 -13.09
CA ALA A 112 7.68 9.69 -14.08
C ALA A 112 8.65 9.92 -15.23
N HIS A 113 9.95 9.73 -15.02
CA HIS A 113 10.98 9.88 -16.05
C HIS A 113 11.44 8.56 -16.65
N GLY A 114 10.83 7.42 -16.25
CA GLY A 114 11.17 6.10 -16.78
C GLY A 114 12.51 5.57 -16.28
N ALA A 115 12.98 6.03 -15.12
CA ALA A 115 14.17 5.47 -14.49
C ALA A 115 13.92 4.01 -14.06
N SER A 116 14.97 3.21 -14.06
CA SER A 116 14.94 1.78 -13.67
C SER A 116 16.25 1.42 -12.97
N ASP A 117 16.72 2.27 -12.05
CA ASP A 117 18.00 2.14 -11.39
C ASP A 117 17.95 1.18 -10.18
N ASN A 118 16.77 0.78 -9.80
CA ASN A 118 16.52 -0.20 -8.75
C ASN A 118 15.23 -0.98 -9.02
N LEU A 119 15.02 -2.05 -8.25
CA LEU A 119 13.90 -2.96 -8.47
C LEU A 119 12.52 -2.32 -8.25
N ILE A 120 12.39 -1.31 -7.39
CA ILE A 120 11.11 -0.58 -7.19
C ILE A 120 10.73 0.18 -8.45
N GLU A 121 11.66 0.94 -9.01
CA GLU A 121 11.46 1.70 -10.25
C GLU A 121 11.20 0.75 -11.43
N ARG A 122 12.00 -0.32 -11.53
CA ARG A 122 11.80 -1.33 -12.57
C ARG A 122 10.45 -2.03 -12.48
N ALA A 123 10.00 -2.42 -11.29
CA ALA A 123 8.68 -3.04 -11.11
C ALA A 123 7.55 -2.07 -11.49
N ALA A 124 7.66 -0.79 -11.15
CA ALA A 124 6.69 0.21 -11.55
C ALA A 124 6.65 0.43 -13.07
N ASP A 125 7.83 0.50 -13.73
CA ASP A 125 7.93 0.55 -15.20
C ASP A 125 7.28 -0.66 -15.84
N VAL A 126 7.54 -1.86 -15.33
CA VAL A 126 6.93 -3.10 -15.81
C VAL A 126 5.41 -3.04 -15.70
N VAL A 127 4.87 -2.64 -14.54
CA VAL A 127 3.41 -2.54 -14.35
C VAL A 127 2.80 -1.54 -15.30
N LEU A 128 3.40 -0.37 -15.50
CA LEU A 128 2.91 0.66 -16.42
C LEU A 128 2.93 0.19 -17.87
N LYS A 129 4.04 -0.38 -18.36
CA LYS A 129 4.14 -0.83 -19.76
C LYS A 129 3.24 -2.02 -20.07
N GLU A 130 2.97 -2.89 -19.11
CA GLU A 130 2.05 -4.03 -19.22
C GLU A 130 0.58 -3.65 -18.98
N ARG A 131 0.29 -2.32 -18.82
CA ARG A 131 -1.06 -1.81 -18.55
C ARG A 131 -1.68 -2.40 -17.27
N GLY A 132 -0.85 -2.69 -16.29
CA GLY A 132 -1.28 -3.07 -14.94
C GLY A 132 -1.73 -1.86 -14.13
N GLN A 133 -2.09 -2.11 -12.90
CA GLN A 133 -2.56 -1.08 -11.95
C GLN A 133 -1.40 -0.66 -11.02
N LEU A 134 -0.96 0.58 -11.14
CA LEU A 134 0.00 1.19 -10.24
C LEU A 134 -0.72 2.19 -9.33
N ILE A 135 -0.59 2.01 -8.02
CA ILE A 135 -1.10 2.94 -7.01
C ILE A 135 0.09 3.56 -6.28
N LEU A 136 0.17 4.86 -6.28
CA LEU A 136 1.21 5.62 -5.58
C LEU A 136 0.57 6.39 -4.44
N MET A 137 1.11 6.24 -3.22
CA MET A 137 0.70 7.00 -2.04
C MET A 137 1.80 8.03 -1.69
N PRO A 138 1.92 9.15 -2.43
CA PRO A 138 2.90 10.16 -2.14
C PRO A 138 2.62 10.85 -0.80
N ARG A 139 3.69 11.13 -0.03
CA ARG A 139 3.62 11.92 1.18
C ARG A 139 4.69 13.00 1.16
N GLU A 140 4.24 14.24 1.04
CA GLU A 140 5.08 15.43 0.99
C GLU A 140 4.27 16.68 1.37
N THR A 141 4.92 17.64 1.99
CA THR A 141 4.33 18.95 2.33
C THR A 141 5.42 20.01 2.43
N PRO A 142 5.31 21.18 1.68
CA PRO A 142 4.38 21.44 0.58
C PRO A 142 4.78 20.72 -0.71
N TYR A 143 3.89 20.64 -1.69
CA TYR A 143 4.25 20.20 -3.03
C TYR A 143 4.93 21.34 -3.82
N SER A 144 6.06 21.02 -4.48
CA SER A 144 6.65 21.89 -5.50
C SER A 144 5.95 21.71 -6.85
N THR A 145 6.17 22.65 -7.78
CA THR A 145 5.69 22.51 -9.17
C THR A 145 6.19 21.23 -9.80
N ILE A 146 7.45 20.85 -9.59
CA ILE A 146 8.02 19.59 -10.12
C ILE A 146 7.29 18.37 -9.58
N HIS A 147 6.90 18.37 -8.29
CA HIS A 147 6.10 17.28 -7.72
C HIS A 147 4.75 17.16 -8.41
N LEU A 148 4.06 18.28 -8.61
CA LEU A 148 2.74 18.32 -9.25
C LEU A 148 2.82 17.88 -10.72
N GLU A 149 3.83 18.30 -11.47
CA GLU A 149 4.05 17.89 -12.86
C GLU A 149 4.30 16.39 -12.97
N ASN A 150 5.15 15.81 -12.11
CA ASN A 150 5.42 14.38 -12.08
C ASN A 150 4.17 13.55 -11.71
N MET A 151 3.41 14.00 -10.73
CA MET A 151 2.14 13.33 -10.36
C MET A 151 1.11 13.42 -11.49
N LEU A 152 0.99 14.57 -12.17
CA LEU A 152 0.13 14.74 -13.33
C LEU A 152 0.51 13.77 -14.45
N LYS A 153 1.81 13.70 -14.79
CA LYS A 153 2.31 12.78 -15.83
C LYS A 153 1.99 11.33 -15.53
N LEU A 154 2.19 10.89 -14.28
CA LEU A 154 1.88 9.52 -13.87
C LEU A 154 0.37 9.24 -13.89
N SER A 155 -0.44 10.20 -13.48
CA SER A 155 -1.91 10.10 -13.57
C SER A 155 -2.37 9.97 -15.03
N GLN A 156 -1.79 10.73 -15.95
CA GLN A 156 -2.08 10.62 -17.39
C GLN A 156 -1.66 9.26 -17.97
N LEU A 157 -0.64 8.61 -17.41
CA LEU A 157 -0.21 7.25 -17.77
C LEU A 157 -1.11 6.17 -17.16
N GLY A 158 -2.11 6.54 -16.35
CA GLY A 158 -3.08 5.63 -15.74
C GLY A 158 -2.71 5.17 -14.32
N ALA A 159 -1.65 5.70 -13.73
CA ALA A 159 -1.37 5.45 -12.31
C ALA A 159 -2.40 6.16 -11.41
N VAL A 160 -2.81 5.49 -10.33
CA VAL A 160 -3.61 6.10 -9.28
C VAL A 160 -2.67 6.85 -8.35
N VAL A 161 -2.74 8.18 -8.38
CA VAL A 161 -1.99 9.03 -7.45
C VAL A 161 -2.90 9.36 -6.27
N MET A 162 -2.61 8.77 -5.11
CA MET A 162 -3.40 8.86 -3.89
C MET A 162 -2.53 9.46 -2.76
N PRO A 163 -2.45 10.79 -2.63
CA PRO A 163 -1.70 11.41 -1.55
C PRO A 163 -2.14 10.90 -0.18
N ALA A 164 -1.19 10.80 0.76
CA ALA A 164 -1.48 10.38 2.14
C ALA A 164 -2.24 11.50 2.89
N SER A 165 -3.49 11.74 2.48
CA SER A 165 -4.36 12.83 2.95
C SER A 165 -5.69 12.24 3.46
N PRO A 166 -5.71 11.68 4.67
CA PRO A 166 -6.90 11.05 5.24
C PRO A 166 -8.02 12.07 5.48
N GLY A 167 -9.27 11.64 5.26
CA GLY A 167 -10.45 12.42 5.61
C GLY A 167 -10.78 12.33 7.11
N PHE A 168 -11.55 13.29 7.62
CA PHE A 168 -11.94 13.37 9.04
C PHE A 168 -13.44 13.16 9.27
N TYR A 169 -14.24 13.00 8.21
CA TYR A 169 -15.69 12.87 8.31
C TYR A 169 -16.16 11.62 9.08
N HIS A 170 -15.33 10.60 9.20
CA HIS A 170 -15.58 9.38 9.98
C HIS A 170 -15.24 9.53 11.47
N GLN A 171 -14.91 10.77 11.92
CA GLN A 171 -14.59 11.13 13.31
C GLN A 171 -13.49 10.25 13.93
N PRO A 172 -12.26 10.23 13.34
CA PRO A 172 -11.17 9.42 13.85
C PRO A 172 -10.83 9.79 15.30
N ARG A 173 -10.59 8.78 16.15
CA ARG A 173 -10.27 8.95 17.56
C ARG A 173 -8.80 8.74 17.86
N GLN A 174 -8.10 8.04 16.97
CA GLN A 174 -6.71 7.68 17.12
C GLN A 174 -6.02 7.69 15.73
N ILE A 175 -4.69 7.70 15.74
CA ILE A 175 -3.90 7.72 14.49
C ILE A 175 -4.18 6.48 13.63
N ALA A 176 -4.43 5.33 14.25
CA ALA A 176 -4.76 4.10 13.53
C ALA A 176 -6.00 4.26 12.64
N ASP A 177 -6.99 5.05 13.06
CA ASP A 177 -8.21 5.29 12.27
C ASP A 177 -7.89 6.07 10.98
N LEU A 178 -6.91 6.99 11.03
CA LEU A 178 -6.43 7.74 9.85
C LEU A 178 -5.62 6.83 8.91
N VAL A 179 -4.85 5.90 9.48
CA VAL A 179 -4.12 4.89 8.71
C VAL A 179 -5.11 3.96 8.01
N ASP A 180 -6.09 3.44 8.74
CA ASP A 180 -7.12 2.54 8.22
C ASP A 180 -7.98 3.21 7.14
N PHE A 181 -8.23 4.54 7.24
CA PHE A 181 -8.87 5.29 6.17
C PHE A 181 -8.11 5.16 4.85
N MET A 182 -6.82 5.48 4.86
CA MET A 182 -6.02 5.44 3.64
C MET A 182 -5.84 4.02 3.10
N VAL A 183 -5.62 3.05 3.99
CA VAL A 183 -5.48 1.63 3.63
C VAL A 183 -6.77 1.11 3.00
N SER A 184 -7.93 1.44 3.56
CA SER A 184 -9.23 1.04 3.00
C SER A 184 -9.41 1.60 1.58
N ARG A 185 -9.00 2.86 1.32
CA ARG A 185 -9.05 3.45 -0.03
C ARG A 185 -8.15 2.72 -1.02
N VAL A 186 -6.96 2.30 -0.61
CA VAL A 186 -6.09 1.46 -1.45
C VAL A 186 -6.73 0.11 -1.73
N LEU A 187 -7.29 -0.55 -0.71
CA LEU A 187 -7.96 -1.85 -0.84
C LEU A 187 -9.18 -1.76 -1.78
N ASP A 188 -9.96 -0.68 -1.72
CA ASP A 188 -11.07 -0.43 -2.64
C ASP A 188 -10.58 -0.38 -4.10
N HIS A 189 -9.49 0.34 -4.39
CA HIS A 189 -8.90 0.39 -5.72
C HIS A 189 -8.36 -0.96 -6.18
N LEU A 190 -7.89 -1.81 -5.27
CA LEU A 190 -7.45 -3.17 -5.56
C LEU A 190 -8.61 -4.16 -5.76
N GLY A 191 -9.86 -3.73 -5.54
CA GLY A 191 -11.04 -4.59 -5.59
C GLY A 191 -11.15 -5.53 -4.37
N VAL A 192 -10.47 -5.22 -3.27
CA VAL A 192 -10.51 -5.97 -2.02
C VAL A 192 -11.56 -5.39 -1.09
N ARG A 193 -12.54 -6.21 -0.70
CA ARG A 193 -13.52 -5.78 0.31
C ARG A 193 -12.84 -5.65 1.67
N SER A 194 -13.07 -4.51 2.33
CA SER A 194 -12.51 -4.21 3.64
C SER A 194 -13.61 -3.71 4.58
N SER A 195 -13.54 -4.14 5.83
CA SER A 195 -14.40 -3.66 6.93
C SER A 195 -13.68 -2.65 7.85
N LEU A 196 -12.52 -2.12 7.41
CA LEU A 196 -11.73 -1.18 8.22
C LEU A 196 -12.49 0.13 8.49
N MET A 197 -13.38 0.50 7.58
CA MET A 197 -14.18 1.72 7.68
C MET A 197 -15.61 1.53 7.21
N ARG A 198 -16.54 2.30 7.79
CA ARG A 198 -17.87 2.48 7.22
C ARG A 198 -17.77 3.30 5.93
N ARG A 199 -18.49 2.89 4.91
CA ARG A 199 -18.57 3.66 3.66
C ARG A 199 -19.50 4.87 3.83
N TRP A 200 -19.23 5.90 3.08
CA TRP A 200 -20.14 7.05 3.01
C TRP A 200 -21.51 6.57 2.50
N GLY A 201 -22.57 6.81 3.28
CA GLY A 201 -23.93 6.38 2.94
C GLY A 201 -24.41 5.07 3.59
N ASP A 202 -23.55 4.29 4.24
CA ASP A 202 -23.93 3.06 4.95
C ASP A 202 -24.82 3.35 6.20
N GLU A 203 -24.92 4.61 6.64
CA GLU A 203 -25.73 5.01 7.80
C GLU A 203 -27.23 5.06 7.50
N ALA A 204 -27.65 4.96 6.22
CA ALA A 204 -29.06 5.05 5.84
C ALA A 204 -29.82 3.72 5.92
N THR A 205 -29.16 2.60 6.31
CA THR A 205 -29.80 1.27 6.34
C THR A 205 -29.71 0.54 7.67
N GLY A 206 -29.29 1.20 8.76
CA GLY A 206 -29.14 0.60 10.08
C GLY A 206 -30.26 0.98 11.04
N ASP A 207 -31.23 0.11 11.20
CA ASP A 207 -32.12 -0.13 12.36
C ASP A 207 -32.66 1.08 13.16
N GLU A 208 -33.77 1.62 12.72
CA GLU A 208 -34.81 1.98 13.64
C GLU A 208 -35.41 0.68 14.24
N ALA A 209 -34.69 0.08 15.19
CA ALA A 209 -35.32 -0.90 16.09
C ALA A 209 -36.27 -0.13 17.01
N THR A 210 -37.53 -0.13 16.63
CA THR A 210 -38.70 0.25 17.39
C THR A 210 -38.60 -0.18 18.84
N GLY A 211 -38.27 0.78 19.70
CA GLY A 211 -38.51 0.68 21.12
C GLY A 211 -39.94 1.14 21.42
N ASP A 212 -40.91 0.28 21.15
CA ASP A 212 -42.28 0.42 21.66
C ASP A 212 -42.21 0.25 23.19
N LYS A 213 -42.27 1.36 23.92
CA LYS A 213 -42.59 1.36 25.34
C LYS A 213 -44.03 1.76 25.49
N ALA A 214 -44.89 0.77 25.53
CA ALA A 214 -46.20 0.88 26.09
C ALA A 214 -46.09 1.49 27.51
N THR A 215 -46.77 2.62 27.70
CA THR A 215 -47.01 3.23 29.00
C THR A 215 -48.36 2.72 29.45
N GLU A 216 -48.37 1.89 30.50
CA GLU A 216 -49.58 1.67 31.30
C GLU A 216 -49.44 2.43 32.60
N VAL A 217 -50.51 3.19 32.88
CA VAL A 217 -51.05 3.79 34.11
C VAL A 217 -50.27 4.92 34.76
#